data_1be91c20bc151ab43c726a163fbc99cf
#
_entry.id   1be91c20bc151ab43c726a163fbc99cf
#
_cell.length_a   1.000
_cell.length_b   1.000
_cell.length_c   1.000
_cell.angle_alpha   90.00
_cell.angle_beta   90.00
_cell.angle_gamma   90.00
#
_symmetry.space_group_name_H-M   'P 1'
#
loop_
_entity.id
_entity.type
_entity.pdbx_description
1 polymer ?
#
loop_
_entity_poly.entity_id
_entity_poly.type
_entity_poly.pdbx_seq_one_letter_code
_entity_poly.pdbx_strand_id
1 'polypeptide(L)'
;MGGGIILLGIMAILIPEGYMVIALHGIIQLVSNGTRTFVFRSHLKQNLIKEFFIGAIIGLTFSGLIIYLLVLGLDVQSAKELKVDFLKPVIGIFILWYLYLKGPKKKKDSKTFSKVGLISGFSTVFIGATGPLIAPFFINDKFSKENIIANKAACQVISHLGKIPLFIFFFKMDYFAESKVLVPLIIVVLIGTNLGKHILQFIPENIFRKLFK
;
A
#
# COMPACT_ATOMS: atom_id res chain seq x y z
N MET A 1 -8.89 2.07 9.75
CA MET A 1 -7.98 1.56 8.71
C MET A 1 -8.13 2.23 7.34
N GLY A 2 -9.11 3.05 7.13
CA GLY A 2 -9.39 3.74 5.86
C GLY A 2 -8.48 4.92 5.51
N GLY A 3 -7.64 5.43 6.43
CA GLY A 3 -6.88 6.67 6.21
C GLY A 3 -6.03 6.69 4.93
N GLY A 4 -5.39 5.56 4.59
CA GLY A 4 -4.61 5.47 3.35
C GLY A 4 -5.47 5.54 2.09
N ILE A 5 -6.70 4.99 2.13
CA ILE A 5 -7.65 5.05 1.01
C ILE A 5 -8.22 6.46 0.88
N ILE A 6 -8.60 7.06 2.02
CA ILE A 6 -9.10 8.44 2.05
C ILE A 6 -8.05 9.38 1.49
N LEU A 7 -6.80 9.26 1.93
CA LEU A 7 -5.68 10.03 1.40
C LEU A 7 -5.52 9.82 -0.11
N LEU A 8 -5.52 8.57 -0.57
CA LEU A 8 -5.42 8.27 -2.00
C LEU A 8 -6.55 8.91 -2.81
N GLY A 9 -7.79 8.84 -2.30
CA GLY A 9 -8.96 9.45 -2.93
C GLY A 9 -8.85 10.97 -3.02
N ILE A 10 -8.46 11.63 -1.92
CA ILE A 10 -8.25 13.09 -1.89
C ILE A 10 -7.15 13.50 -2.87
N MET A 11 -6.02 12.77 -2.86
CA MET A 11 -4.93 13.04 -3.80
C MET A 11 -5.36 12.84 -5.26
N ALA A 12 -6.19 11.83 -5.55
CA ALA A 12 -6.71 11.60 -6.91
C ALA A 12 -7.63 12.73 -7.41
N ILE A 13 -8.28 13.45 -6.51
CA ILE A 13 -9.09 14.63 -6.85
C ILE A 13 -8.20 15.87 -7.08
N LEU A 14 -7.15 16.03 -6.25
CA LEU A 14 -6.34 17.26 -6.24
C LEU A 14 -5.18 17.23 -7.23
N ILE A 15 -4.63 16.05 -7.55
CA ILE A 15 -3.47 15.89 -8.43
C ILE A 15 -3.96 15.44 -9.81
N PRO A 16 -3.62 16.19 -10.88
CA PRO A 16 -4.08 15.88 -12.23
C PRO A 16 -3.61 14.50 -12.74
N GLU A 17 -2.35 14.15 -12.51
CA GLU A 17 -1.72 12.94 -13.06
C GLU A 17 -1.89 11.73 -12.14
N GLY A 18 -2.56 10.70 -12.63
CA GLY A 18 -2.83 9.48 -11.87
C GLY A 18 -1.56 8.75 -11.40
N TYR A 19 -0.50 8.73 -12.21
CA TYR A 19 0.77 8.12 -11.80
C TYR A 19 1.42 8.88 -10.62
N MET A 20 1.33 10.22 -10.60
CA MET A 20 1.86 11.06 -9.53
C MET A 20 1.11 10.79 -8.22
N VAL A 21 -0.20 10.65 -8.27
CA VAL A 21 -1.02 10.24 -7.12
C VAL A 21 -0.48 8.96 -6.49
N ILE A 22 -0.26 7.91 -7.30
CA ILE A 22 0.22 6.61 -6.84
C ILE A 22 1.66 6.70 -6.30
N ALA A 23 2.51 7.47 -6.96
CA ALA A 23 3.90 7.67 -6.58
C ALA A 23 4.01 8.35 -5.20
N LEU A 24 3.41 9.53 -5.05
CA LEU A 24 3.46 10.33 -3.82
C LEU A 24 2.77 9.63 -2.65
N HIS A 25 1.59 9.05 -2.88
CA HIS A 25 0.93 8.19 -1.90
C HIS A 25 1.84 7.06 -1.41
N GLY A 26 2.68 6.52 -2.30
CA GLY A 26 3.66 5.49 -1.95
C GLY A 26 4.66 5.93 -0.90
N ILE A 27 5.25 7.11 -1.04
CA ILE A 27 6.19 7.69 -0.07
C ILE A 27 5.50 7.93 1.28
N ILE A 28 4.32 8.55 1.26
CA ILE A 28 3.57 8.84 2.48
C ILE A 28 3.21 7.55 3.22
N GLN A 29 2.77 6.53 2.49
CA GLN A 29 2.44 5.23 3.07
C GLN A 29 3.69 4.46 3.53
N LEU A 30 4.84 4.62 2.85
CA LEU A 30 6.10 4.06 3.29
C LEU A 30 6.48 4.59 4.68
N VAL A 31 6.41 5.91 4.87
CA VAL A 31 6.69 6.54 6.18
C VAL A 31 5.67 6.08 7.23
N SER A 32 4.38 6.11 6.92
CA SER A 32 3.32 5.69 7.85
C SER A 32 3.47 4.22 8.29
N ASN A 33 3.70 3.33 7.34
CA ASN A 33 3.86 1.91 7.63
C ASN A 33 5.22 1.61 8.26
N GLY A 34 6.29 2.31 7.86
CA GLY A 34 7.61 2.23 8.49
C GLY A 34 7.54 2.58 9.98
N THR A 35 6.90 3.70 10.30
CA THR A 35 6.68 4.11 11.69
C THR A 35 5.91 3.06 12.48
N ARG A 36 4.82 2.51 11.94
CA ARG A 36 4.06 1.43 12.61
C ARG A 36 4.89 0.17 12.79
N THR A 37 5.65 -0.22 11.78
CA THR A 37 6.55 -1.38 11.85
C THR A 37 7.58 -1.21 12.96
N PHE A 38 8.18 -0.03 13.06
CA PHE A 38 9.14 0.29 14.11
C PHE A 38 8.51 0.31 15.50
N VAL A 39 7.37 0.97 15.64
CA VAL A 39 6.64 1.09 16.92
C VAL A 39 6.20 -0.26 17.47
N PHE A 40 5.76 -1.17 16.60
CA PHE A 40 5.25 -2.50 16.99
C PHE A 40 6.22 -3.63 16.63
N ARG A 41 7.53 -3.36 16.52
CA ARG A 41 8.55 -4.32 16.06
C ARG A 41 8.64 -5.61 16.86
N SER A 42 8.33 -5.58 18.14
CA SER A 42 8.29 -6.76 19.01
C SER A 42 7.22 -7.79 18.64
N HIS A 43 6.24 -7.38 17.83
CA HIS A 43 5.10 -8.21 17.40
C HIS A 43 5.23 -8.73 15.97
N LEU A 44 6.41 -8.57 15.34
CA LEU A 44 6.67 -9.02 13.99
C LEU A 44 6.81 -10.56 13.92
N LYS A 45 6.26 -11.15 12.87
CA LYS A 45 6.38 -12.57 12.54
C LYS A 45 7.27 -12.72 11.29
N GLN A 46 8.55 -12.97 11.52
CA GLN A 46 9.57 -12.97 10.46
C GLN A 46 9.24 -13.93 9.30
N ASN A 47 8.77 -15.14 9.59
CA ASN A 47 8.43 -16.11 8.54
C ASN A 47 7.34 -15.59 7.60
N LEU A 48 6.30 -14.95 8.15
CA LEU A 48 5.23 -14.33 7.37
C LEU A 48 5.77 -13.23 6.46
N ILE A 49 6.65 -12.37 7.01
CA ILE A 49 7.24 -11.25 6.26
C ILE A 49 8.15 -11.78 5.15
N LYS A 50 8.95 -12.82 5.40
CA LYS A 50 9.81 -13.47 4.38
C LYS A 50 8.99 -14.05 3.23
N GLU A 51 7.93 -14.80 3.55
CA GLU A 51 7.04 -15.35 2.52
C GLU A 51 6.40 -14.24 1.67
N PHE A 52 5.90 -13.19 2.34
CA PHE A 52 5.33 -12.04 1.65
C PHE A 52 6.35 -11.32 0.78
N PHE A 53 7.58 -11.16 1.24
CA PHE A 53 8.67 -10.50 0.52
C PHE A 53 8.95 -11.19 -0.81
N ILE A 54 9.08 -12.53 -0.80
CA ILE A 54 9.33 -13.31 -2.03
C ILE A 54 8.20 -13.08 -3.04
N GLY A 55 6.96 -13.17 -2.60
CA GLY A 55 5.83 -12.92 -3.47
C GLY A 55 5.76 -11.47 -3.98
N ALA A 56 6.06 -10.50 -3.11
CA ALA A 56 6.04 -9.08 -3.47
C ALA A 56 7.08 -8.74 -4.53
N ILE A 57 8.29 -9.30 -4.44
CA ILE A 57 9.33 -9.13 -5.47
C ILE A 57 8.84 -9.67 -6.81
N ILE A 58 8.29 -10.88 -6.85
CA ILE A 58 7.75 -11.48 -8.08
C ILE A 58 6.64 -10.57 -8.66
N GLY A 59 5.72 -10.09 -7.83
CA GLY A 59 4.63 -9.21 -8.27
C GLY A 59 5.12 -7.86 -8.80
N LEU A 60 6.11 -7.26 -8.14
CA LEU A 60 6.72 -6.00 -8.58
C LEU A 60 7.49 -6.18 -9.90
N THR A 61 8.27 -7.25 -10.03
CA THR A 61 8.99 -7.57 -11.27
C THR A 61 8.02 -7.76 -12.44
N PHE A 62 6.91 -8.46 -12.20
CA PHE A 62 5.87 -8.66 -13.22
C PHE A 62 5.20 -7.33 -13.63
N SER A 63 4.94 -6.44 -12.66
CA SER A 63 4.43 -5.08 -12.98
C SER A 63 5.44 -4.27 -13.78
N GLY A 64 6.71 -4.30 -13.41
CA GLY A 64 7.78 -3.64 -14.15
C GLY A 64 7.91 -4.16 -15.57
N LEU A 65 7.81 -5.48 -15.76
CA LEU A 65 7.84 -6.10 -17.09
C LEU A 65 6.67 -5.62 -17.96
N ILE A 66 5.45 -5.57 -17.41
CA ILE A 66 4.29 -5.06 -18.15
C ILE A 66 4.51 -3.61 -18.57
N ILE A 67 4.97 -2.74 -17.65
CA ILE A 67 5.23 -1.33 -17.98
C ILE A 67 6.31 -1.23 -19.05
N TYR A 68 7.39 -2.00 -18.93
CA TYR A 68 8.46 -2.03 -19.92
C TYR A 68 7.96 -2.42 -21.31
N LEU A 69 7.15 -3.49 -21.40
CA LEU A 69 6.59 -3.94 -22.67
C LEU A 69 5.61 -2.91 -23.27
N LEU A 70 4.84 -2.20 -22.43
CA LEU A 70 3.97 -1.13 -22.90
C LEU A 70 4.76 0.07 -23.43
N VAL A 71 5.82 0.49 -22.74
CA VAL A 71 6.70 1.58 -23.19
C VAL A 71 7.36 1.22 -24.52
N LEU A 72 7.89 -0.01 -24.63
CA LEU A 72 8.52 -0.50 -25.85
C LEU A 72 7.53 -0.66 -27.01
N GLY A 73 6.37 -1.27 -26.74
CA GLY A 73 5.36 -1.58 -27.76
C GLY A 73 4.63 -0.36 -28.32
N LEU A 74 4.56 0.73 -27.54
CA LEU A 74 3.94 1.99 -27.95
C LEU A 74 4.95 3.06 -28.38
N ASP A 75 6.24 2.69 -28.43
CA ASP A 75 7.36 3.56 -28.86
C ASP A 75 7.37 4.91 -28.15
N VAL A 76 7.16 4.90 -26.83
CA VAL A 76 7.19 6.10 -25.99
C VAL A 76 8.48 6.15 -25.17
N GLN A 77 8.96 7.37 -24.82
CA GLN A 77 10.22 7.54 -24.08
C GLN A 77 10.06 7.24 -22.58
N SER A 78 8.84 7.36 -22.06
CA SER A 78 8.56 7.09 -20.66
C SER A 78 7.11 6.66 -20.43
N ALA A 79 6.86 5.97 -19.34
CA ALA A 79 5.50 5.57 -18.95
C ALA A 79 4.59 6.78 -18.62
N LYS A 80 5.12 8.00 -18.45
CA LYS A 80 4.32 9.23 -18.34
C LYS A 80 3.51 9.51 -19.60
N GLU A 81 4.09 9.19 -20.76
CA GLU A 81 3.50 9.43 -22.07
C GLU A 81 2.40 8.42 -22.42
N LEU A 82 2.42 7.28 -21.77
CA LEU A 82 1.31 6.34 -21.79
C LEU A 82 0.08 7.04 -21.21
N LYS A 83 -0.70 7.81 -21.90
CA LYS A 83 -1.91 8.49 -21.41
C LYS A 83 -2.68 7.60 -20.41
N VAL A 84 -2.08 7.42 -19.21
CA VAL A 84 -2.58 6.52 -18.14
C VAL A 84 -3.74 7.19 -17.38
N ASP A 85 -4.58 7.93 -18.10
CA ASP A 85 -5.80 8.53 -17.58
C ASP A 85 -6.73 7.46 -16.99
N PHE A 86 -6.58 6.21 -17.42
CA PHE A 86 -7.30 5.07 -16.82
C PHE A 86 -6.88 4.75 -15.38
N LEU A 87 -5.74 5.23 -14.89
CA LEU A 87 -5.33 4.97 -13.49
C LEU A 87 -6.29 5.61 -12.48
N LYS A 88 -6.77 6.82 -12.74
CA LYS A 88 -7.76 7.46 -11.86
C LYS A 88 -9.09 6.71 -11.80
N PRO A 89 -9.74 6.35 -12.92
CA PRO A 89 -10.88 5.44 -12.92
C PRO A 89 -10.63 4.13 -12.19
N VAL A 90 -9.47 3.49 -12.39
CA VAL A 90 -9.10 2.25 -11.70
C VAL A 90 -9.00 2.45 -10.18
N ILE A 91 -8.39 3.54 -9.73
CA ILE A 91 -8.37 3.92 -8.30
C ILE A 91 -9.80 4.11 -7.78
N GLY A 92 -10.63 4.85 -8.52
CA GLY A 92 -12.03 5.11 -8.16
C GLY A 92 -12.85 3.82 -8.06
N ILE A 93 -12.78 2.97 -9.07
CA ILE A 93 -13.44 1.65 -9.09
C ILE A 93 -12.95 0.78 -7.94
N PHE A 94 -11.64 0.77 -7.66
CA PHE A 94 -11.08 0.03 -6.54
C PHE A 94 -11.62 0.54 -5.20
N ILE A 95 -11.73 1.85 -5.01
CA ILE A 95 -12.29 2.45 -3.79
C ILE A 95 -13.76 2.06 -3.63
N LEU A 96 -14.56 2.18 -4.68
CA LEU A 96 -15.98 1.82 -4.67
C LEU A 96 -16.17 0.31 -4.40
N TRP A 97 -15.40 -0.53 -5.08
CA TRP A 97 -15.42 -1.97 -4.84
C TRP A 97 -15.06 -2.32 -3.40
N TYR A 98 -14.04 -1.66 -2.85
CA TYR A 98 -13.62 -1.90 -1.48
C TYR A 98 -14.69 -1.49 -0.46
N LEU A 99 -15.33 -0.34 -0.66
CA LEU A 99 -16.30 0.21 0.27
C LEU A 99 -17.65 -0.53 0.23
N TYR A 100 -18.11 -0.91 -0.95
CA TYR A 100 -19.48 -1.37 -1.13
C TYR A 100 -19.61 -2.85 -1.53
N LEU A 101 -18.66 -3.42 -2.25
CA LEU A 101 -18.79 -4.74 -2.84
C LEU A 101 -17.92 -5.81 -2.18
N LYS A 102 -16.99 -5.43 -1.32
CA LYS A 102 -16.13 -6.37 -0.63
C LYS A 102 -16.88 -7.11 0.47
N GLY A 103 -17.36 -8.31 0.13
CA GLY A 103 -18.01 -9.20 1.09
C GLY A 103 -17.07 -9.75 2.18
N PRO A 104 -17.62 -10.33 3.27
CA PRO A 104 -16.84 -10.94 4.33
C PRO A 104 -16.04 -12.13 3.79
N LYS A 105 -14.72 -12.13 4.00
CA LYS A 105 -13.86 -13.24 3.56
C LYS A 105 -13.75 -14.31 4.64
N LYS A 106 -13.85 -15.59 4.23
CA LYS A 106 -13.58 -16.74 5.08
C LYS A 106 -12.12 -16.73 5.57
N LYS A 107 -11.88 -17.23 6.80
CA LYS A 107 -10.54 -17.42 7.38
C LYS A 107 -9.67 -18.24 6.42
N LYS A 108 -8.45 -17.79 6.14
CA LYS A 108 -7.50 -18.49 5.28
C LYS A 108 -6.26 -18.91 6.07
N ASP A 109 -5.73 -20.10 5.72
CA ASP A 109 -4.52 -20.67 6.30
C ASP A 109 -3.24 -19.87 5.97
N SER A 110 -2.23 -19.99 6.84
CA SER A 110 -0.98 -19.23 6.80
C SER A 110 -0.08 -19.46 5.57
N LYS A 111 -0.25 -20.57 4.85
CA LYS A 111 0.55 -20.89 3.64
C LYS A 111 0.31 -19.97 2.43
N THR A 112 -0.35 -18.85 2.63
CA THR A 112 -0.86 -17.99 1.55
C THR A 112 -0.10 -16.66 1.41
N PHE A 113 0.86 -16.35 2.32
CA PHE A 113 1.48 -15.02 2.33
C PHE A 113 2.35 -14.71 1.12
N SER A 114 2.95 -15.70 0.48
CA SER A 114 3.64 -15.50 -0.80
C SER A 114 2.66 -15.04 -1.90
N LYS A 115 1.47 -15.66 -1.99
CA LYS A 115 0.41 -15.25 -2.94
C LYS A 115 -0.12 -13.85 -2.61
N VAL A 116 -0.26 -13.54 -1.32
CA VAL A 116 -0.68 -12.20 -0.85
C VAL A 116 0.38 -11.17 -1.24
N GLY A 117 1.65 -11.50 -1.07
CA GLY A 117 2.78 -10.68 -1.50
C GLY A 117 2.77 -10.42 -3.00
N LEU A 118 2.58 -11.46 -3.82
CA LEU A 118 2.50 -11.34 -5.28
C LEU A 118 1.38 -10.38 -5.70
N ILE A 119 0.18 -10.57 -5.17
CA ILE A 119 -0.96 -9.69 -5.46
C ILE A 119 -0.67 -8.26 -4.97
N SER A 120 -0.07 -8.10 -3.79
CA SER A 120 0.26 -6.78 -3.25
C SER A 120 1.34 -6.07 -4.07
N GLY A 121 2.42 -6.78 -4.40
CA GLY A 121 3.50 -6.24 -5.23
C GLY A 121 3.02 -5.82 -6.61
N PHE A 122 2.20 -6.65 -7.24
CA PHE A 122 1.59 -6.32 -8.53
C PHE A 122 0.64 -5.12 -8.43
N SER A 123 -0.32 -5.17 -7.53
CA SER A 123 -1.38 -4.16 -7.45
C SER A 123 -0.89 -2.80 -6.95
N THR A 124 0.21 -2.75 -6.18
CA THR A 124 0.70 -1.50 -5.59
C THR A 124 1.13 -0.48 -6.64
N VAL A 125 1.54 -0.95 -7.82
CA VAL A 125 2.01 -0.10 -8.91
C VAL A 125 0.83 0.56 -9.64
N PHE A 126 -0.29 -0.15 -9.80
CA PHE A 126 -1.44 0.32 -10.58
C PHE A 126 -2.53 0.98 -9.72
N ILE A 127 -2.74 0.47 -8.48
CA ILE A 127 -3.82 0.94 -7.60
C ILE A 127 -3.30 1.91 -6.54
N GLY A 128 -2.04 1.77 -6.13
CA GLY A 128 -1.43 2.61 -5.11
C GLY A 128 -1.71 2.19 -3.66
N ALA A 129 -2.91 1.71 -3.34
CA ALA A 129 -3.33 1.33 -1.98
C ALA A 129 -3.65 -0.15 -1.85
N THR A 130 -2.69 -0.97 -1.48
CA THR A 130 -2.87 -2.43 -1.31
C THR A 130 -3.31 -2.84 0.09
N GLY A 131 -3.23 -1.92 1.05
CA GLY A 131 -3.62 -2.19 2.45
C GLY A 131 -4.95 -2.89 2.63
N PRO A 132 -6.02 -2.46 1.97
CA PRO A 132 -7.33 -3.11 2.03
C PRO A 132 -7.38 -4.50 1.40
N LEU A 133 -6.60 -4.72 0.33
CA LEU A 133 -6.53 -6.03 -0.33
C LEU A 133 -5.92 -7.09 0.58
N ILE A 134 -4.87 -6.72 1.32
CA ILE A 134 -4.13 -7.65 2.16
C ILE A 134 -4.67 -7.74 3.59
N ALA A 135 -5.39 -6.72 4.08
CA ALA A 135 -5.88 -6.67 5.46
C ALA A 135 -6.59 -7.95 5.95
N PRO A 136 -7.50 -8.58 5.18
CA PRO A 136 -8.22 -9.76 5.63
C PRO A 136 -7.33 -10.96 5.95
N PHE A 137 -6.13 -11.03 5.35
CA PHE A 137 -5.20 -12.14 5.57
C PHE A 137 -4.49 -12.07 6.93
N PHE A 138 -4.48 -10.89 7.56
CA PHE A 138 -3.90 -10.69 8.89
C PHE A 138 -4.90 -10.88 10.02
N ILE A 139 -6.21 -10.98 9.73
CA ILE A 139 -7.24 -11.26 10.74
C ILE A 139 -7.19 -12.75 11.07
N ASN A 140 -6.41 -13.10 12.09
CA ASN A 140 -6.24 -14.44 12.58
C ASN A 140 -6.50 -14.44 14.09
N ASP A 141 -7.20 -15.46 14.61
CA ASP A 141 -7.51 -15.56 16.04
C ASP A 141 -6.25 -15.70 16.92
N LYS A 142 -5.15 -16.16 16.33
CA LYS A 142 -3.84 -16.28 16.99
C LYS A 142 -3.05 -14.96 17.06
N PHE A 143 -3.53 -13.88 16.42
CA PHE A 143 -2.85 -12.59 16.36
C PHE A 143 -3.57 -11.59 17.26
N SER A 144 -2.80 -10.90 18.12
CA SER A 144 -3.27 -9.70 18.81
C SER A 144 -3.43 -8.54 17.83
N LYS A 145 -4.10 -7.46 18.23
CA LYS A 145 -4.22 -6.23 17.43
C LYS A 145 -2.85 -5.67 17.04
N GLU A 146 -1.85 -5.76 17.92
CA GLU A 146 -0.49 -5.33 17.68
C GLU A 146 0.21 -6.21 16.62
N ASN A 147 0.04 -7.55 16.69
CA ASN A 147 0.54 -8.46 15.66
C ASN A 147 -0.06 -8.14 14.28
N ILE A 148 -1.37 -7.87 14.23
CA ILE A 148 -2.06 -7.54 12.98
C ILE A 148 -1.49 -6.24 12.39
N ILE A 149 -1.35 -5.19 13.22
CA ILE A 149 -0.82 -3.90 12.78
C ILE A 149 0.62 -4.02 12.31
N ALA A 150 1.49 -4.64 13.13
CA ALA A 150 2.92 -4.77 12.86
C ALA A 150 3.19 -5.50 11.54
N ASN A 151 2.62 -6.69 11.40
CA ASN A 151 2.91 -7.53 10.23
C ASN A 151 2.29 -6.98 8.95
N LYS A 152 1.07 -6.43 9.02
CA LYS A 152 0.48 -5.74 7.87
C LYS A 152 1.31 -4.54 7.45
N ALA A 153 1.76 -3.72 8.41
CA ALA A 153 2.59 -2.55 8.13
C ALA A 153 3.92 -2.94 7.49
N ALA A 154 4.62 -3.94 8.04
CA ALA A 154 5.89 -4.44 7.48
C ALA A 154 5.72 -4.95 6.03
N CYS A 155 4.66 -5.69 5.75
CA CYS A 155 4.35 -6.14 4.40
C CYS A 155 4.08 -4.96 3.44
N GLN A 156 3.40 -3.90 3.93
CA GLN A 156 3.16 -2.71 3.12
C GLN A 156 4.44 -1.90 2.88
N VAL A 157 5.37 -1.84 3.86
CA VAL A 157 6.71 -1.23 3.66
C VAL A 157 7.40 -1.88 2.48
N ILE A 158 7.40 -3.21 2.39
CA ILE A 158 8.02 -3.95 1.28
C ILE A 158 7.40 -3.52 -0.06
N SER A 159 6.08 -3.52 -0.16
CA SER A 159 5.40 -3.17 -1.41
C SER A 159 5.62 -1.70 -1.82
N HIS A 160 5.57 -0.77 -0.85
CA HIS A 160 5.78 0.65 -1.15
C HIS A 160 7.23 0.98 -1.45
N LEU A 161 8.19 0.35 -0.75
CA LEU A 161 9.61 0.52 -1.03
C LEU A 161 9.96 -0.01 -2.42
N GLY A 162 9.47 -1.20 -2.78
CA GLY A 162 9.78 -1.82 -4.06
C GLY A 162 9.18 -1.12 -5.27
N LYS A 163 8.09 -0.36 -5.12
CA LYS A 163 7.53 0.40 -6.24
C LYS A 163 8.27 1.71 -6.53
N ILE A 164 8.98 2.29 -5.57
CA ILE A 164 9.70 3.57 -5.76
C ILE A 164 10.68 3.51 -6.95
N PRO A 165 11.57 2.51 -7.06
CA PRO A 165 12.45 2.37 -8.23
C PRO A 165 11.67 2.31 -9.55
N LEU A 166 10.55 1.61 -9.60
CA LEU A 166 9.74 1.52 -10.82
C LEU A 166 9.21 2.90 -11.26
N PHE A 167 8.78 3.73 -10.31
CA PHE A 167 8.33 5.08 -10.63
C PHE A 167 9.47 6.00 -11.04
N ILE A 168 10.66 5.87 -10.44
CA ILE A 168 11.85 6.63 -10.86
C ILE A 168 12.24 6.23 -12.27
N PHE A 169 12.37 4.93 -12.57
CA PHE A 169 12.88 4.46 -13.87
C PHE A 169 11.87 4.64 -14.99
N PHE A 170 10.65 4.16 -14.83
CA PHE A 170 9.67 4.13 -15.90
C PHE A 170 8.88 5.44 -16.03
N PHE A 171 8.52 6.07 -14.92
CA PHE A 171 7.74 7.31 -14.95
C PHE A 171 8.60 8.57 -14.80
N LYS A 172 9.95 8.44 -14.71
CA LYS A 172 10.87 9.58 -14.50
C LYS A 172 10.40 10.48 -13.34
N MET A 173 9.93 9.84 -12.25
CA MET A 173 9.40 10.56 -11.10
C MET A 173 10.52 11.18 -10.29
N ASP A 174 10.47 12.51 -10.12
CA ASP A 174 11.36 13.26 -9.24
C ASP A 174 10.63 13.58 -7.92
N TYR A 175 10.93 12.79 -6.90
CA TYR A 175 10.34 12.97 -5.57
C TYR A 175 10.86 14.22 -4.84
N PHE A 176 12.02 14.74 -5.19
CA PHE A 176 12.57 15.95 -4.58
C PHE A 176 11.86 17.19 -5.09
N ALA A 177 11.49 17.22 -6.36
CA ALA A 177 10.68 18.28 -6.93
C ALA A 177 9.31 18.40 -6.21
N GLU A 178 8.78 17.28 -5.73
CA GLU A 178 7.49 17.21 -5.03
C GLU A 178 7.61 17.41 -3.49
N SER A 179 8.75 17.88 -3.01
CA SER A 179 9.02 18.06 -1.56
C SER A 179 8.02 18.99 -0.88
N LYS A 180 7.50 20.01 -1.58
CA LYS A 180 6.48 20.94 -1.05
C LYS A 180 5.19 20.23 -0.65
N VAL A 181 4.82 19.15 -1.33
CA VAL A 181 3.66 18.32 -1.01
C VAL A 181 4.03 17.21 -0.02
N LEU A 182 5.17 16.56 -0.23
CA LEU A 182 5.59 15.40 0.56
C LEU A 182 5.93 15.77 2.01
N VAL A 183 6.70 16.84 2.23
CA VAL A 183 7.19 17.19 3.58
C VAL A 183 6.05 17.45 4.58
N PRO A 184 5.06 18.32 4.29
CA PRO A 184 3.94 18.52 5.19
C PRO A 184 3.14 17.24 5.47
N LEU A 185 2.89 16.42 4.44
CA LEU A 185 2.13 15.18 4.58
C LEU A 185 2.90 14.13 5.40
N ILE A 186 4.21 14.04 5.25
CA ILE A 186 5.07 13.18 6.07
C ILE A 186 4.99 13.58 7.54
N ILE A 187 5.10 14.87 7.85
CA ILE A 187 5.01 15.39 9.23
C ILE A 187 3.66 15.02 9.84
N VAL A 188 2.56 15.31 9.14
CA VAL A 188 1.20 14.99 9.61
C VAL A 188 1.02 13.49 9.84
N VAL A 189 1.57 12.65 8.95
CA VAL A 189 1.49 11.20 9.07
C VAL A 189 2.29 10.67 10.26
N LEU A 190 3.46 11.22 10.54
CA LEU A 190 4.26 10.87 11.72
C LEU A 190 3.51 11.20 13.01
N ILE A 191 2.95 12.42 13.11
CA ILE A 191 2.14 12.85 14.24
C ILE A 191 0.91 11.93 14.39
N GLY A 192 0.14 11.73 13.31
CA GLY A 192 -1.07 10.93 13.31
C GLY A 192 -0.81 9.44 13.64
N THR A 193 0.33 8.89 13.22
CA THR A 193 0.69 7.50 13.55
C THR A 193 1.03 7.36 15.03
N ASN A 194 1.74 8.32 15.62
CA ASN A 194 2.05 8.32 17.05
C ASN A 194 0.79 8.53 17.90
N LEU A 195 -0.08 9.47 17.55
CA LEU A 195 -1.38 9.63 18.21
C LEU A 195 -2.23 8.37 18.12
N GLY A 196 -2.28 7.74 16.94
CA GLY A 196 -3.00 6.49 16.73
C GLY A 196 -2.50 5.34 17.60
N LYS A 197 -1.18 5.28 17.92
CA LYS A 197 -0.63 4.32 18.90
C LYS A 197 -1.24 4.51 20.29
N HIS A 198 -1.31 5.74 20.76
CA HIS A 198 -1.90 6.04 22.08
C HIS A 198 -3.39 5.70 22.13
N ILE A 199 -4.14 6.06 21.09
CA ILE A 199 -5.58 5.74 21.00
C ILE A 199 -5.81 4.22 20.97
N LEU A 200 -4.94 3.45 20.31
CA LEU A 200 -5.07 2.01 20.17
C LEU A 200 -5.12 1.27 21.52
N GLN A 201 -4.45 1.78 22.56
CA GLN A 201 -4.44 1.17 23.89
C GLN A 201 -5.85 1.11 24.49
N PHE A 202 -6.68 2.10 24.20
CA PHE A 202 -8.05 2.21 24.71
C PHE A 202 -9.07 1.44 23.87
N ILE A 203 -8.68 0.89 22.73
CA ILE A 203 -9.60 0.14 21.86
C ILE A 203 -9.56 -1.34 22.24
N PRO A 204 -10.68 -1.93 22.75
CA PRO A 204 -10.79 -3.35 23.01
C PRO A 204 -10.56 -4.21 21.76
N GLU A 205 -10.01 -5.41 21.94
CA GLU A 205 -9.65 -6.33 20.84
C GLU A 205 -10.84 -6.65 19.91
N ASN A 206 -12.03 -6.87 20.49
CA ASN A 206 -13.26 -7.17 19.75
C ASN A 206 -13.71 -6.00 18.86
N ILE A 207 -13.61 -4.77 19.36
CA ILE A 207 -13.92 -3.55 18.60
C ILE A 207 -12.88 -3.35 17.50
N PHE A 208 -11.59 -3.48 17.83
CA PHE A 208 -10.52 -3.40 16.83
C PHE A 208 -10.76 -4.36 15.67
N ARG A 209 -11.09 -5.63 15.95
CA ARG A 209 -11.34 -6.63 14.90
C ARG A 209 -12.54 -6.31 14.03
N LYS A 210 -13.58 -5.69 14.59
CA LYS A 210 -14.74 -5.20 13.82
C LYS A 210 -14.37 -4.06 12.90
N LEU A 211 -13.59 -3.09 13.38
CA LEU A 211 -13.14 -1.94 12.61
C LEU A 211 -12.08 -2.29 11.55
N PHE A 212 -11.38 -3.41 11.77
CA PHE A 212 -10.33 -3.88 10.85
C PHE A 212 -10.88 -4.67 9.66
N LYS A 213 -12.06 -5.27 9.80
CA LYS A 213 -12.75 -5.99 8.72
C LYS A 213 -13.27 -5.04 7.66
#